data_cc67d7d76105a907523b0d9419cd9cb2
#
_entry.id   cc67d7d76105a907523b0d9419cd9cb2
#
_cell.length_a   1.000
_cell.length_b   1.000
_cell.length_c   1.000
_cell.angle_alpha   90.00
_cell.angle_beta   90.00
_cell.angle_gamma   90.00
#
_symmetry.space_group_name_H-M   'P 1'
#
loop_
_entity.id
_entity.type
_entity.pdbx_description
1 polymer ?
#
loop_
_entity_poly.entity_id
_entity_poly.type
_entity_poly.pdbx_seq_one_letter_code
_entity_poly.pdbx_strand_id
1 'polypeptide(L)'
;MTLSTSSSPASAASAASSAFAPIPLWRQLQATATVLVAIRAGQSATTALNGVETSLRPGVQALVFHVLRGLGQAEALRRKLANRTPPPPVDALLCIALALGWREERGDDGGLFYDPFTLVDQAVEAAKRNPATRPQASFINACLRRFLRERDALLEAVAGEPMATWNHPRWWIDRLRQDHPRRWRDILQANNTHAPMALRVNVQKVSQAQYLRTLDAMNIEAMPVGAFGILLDQARPVQDIPGFLDGQVSVQDAGAQMAAPLLLRGLDLSQPLHILDACAAPGGKTAHLLELAGAQAHAHVTALDIDPVRCERIHQNLDRLG
;
A
#
# COMPACT_ATOMS: atom_id res chain seq x y z
N MET A 1 -62.57 38.18 7.33
CA MET A 1 -62.92 36.87 6.67
C MET A 1 -62.20 36.82 5.35
N THR A 2 -61.12 36.11 5.29
CA THR A 2 -60.63 35.37 4.12
C THR A 2 -59.27 34.74 4.51
N LEU A 3 -59.30 33.44 4.68
CA LEU A 3 -58.15 32.57 4.94
C LEU A 3 -57.39 32.39 3.64
N SER A 4 -56.07 32.67 3.67
CA SER A 4 -55.15 32.37 2.59
C SER A 4 -54.22 31.23 3.04
N THR A 5 -54.39 30.09 2.47
CA THR A 5 -53.57 28.91 2.69
C THR A 5 -52.30 28.97 1.86
N SER A 6 -51.16 29.06 2.53
CA SER A 6 -49.84 28.91 1.91
C SER A 6 -49.44 27.44 1.86
N SER A 7 -49.44 26.85 0.67
CA SER A 7 -48.90 25.55 0.38
C SER A 7 -47.36 25.60 0.31
N SER A 8 -46.74 24.83 1.17
CA SER A 8 -45.28 24.58 1.18
C SER A 8 -44.95 23.55 0.09
N PRO A 9 -43.92 23.74 -0.71
CA PRO A 9 -43.37 22.64 -1.53
C PRO A 9 -42.30 21.89 -0.72
N ALA A 10 -42.70 20.80 -0.10
CA ALA A 10 -41.77 19.79 0.35
C ALA A 10 -41.56 18.78 -0.78
N SER A 11 -40.35 18.24 -0.85
CA SER A 11 -39.98 17.06 -1.65
C SER A 11 -39.45 17.27 -3.07
N ALA A 12 -38.17 17.56 -3.16
CA ALA A 12 -37.34 17.15 -4.32
C ALA A 12 -35.84 17.12 -3.95
N ALA A 13 -35.47 16.27 -3.00
CA ALA A 13 -34.06 16.01 -2.70
C ALA A 13 -33.89 14.55 -2.20
N SER A 14 -34.33 13.60 -3.03
CA SER A 14 -34.09 12.19 -2.76
C SER A 14 -34.02 11.41 -4.08
N ALA A 15 -32.93 11.63 -4.80
CA ALA A 15 -32.56 10.74 -5.90
C ALA A 15 -31.11 11.04 -6.28
N ALA A 16 -30.17 10.27 -5.80
CA ALA A 16 -28.94 9.85 -6.44
C ALA A 16 -27.90 9.36 -5.42
N SER A 17 -28.27 8.39 -4.61
CA SER A 17 -27.25 7.46 -4.08
C SER A 17 -27.47 6.14 -4.81
N SER A 18 -26.94 6.01 -6.02
CA SER A 18 -26.76 4.71 -6.64
C SER A 18 -25.69 3.99 -5.83
N ALA A 19 -26.11 3.32 -4.76
CA ALA A 19 -25.28 2.43 -3.99
C ALA A 19 -24.77 1.35 -4.96
N PHE A 20 -23.52 1.49 -5.41
CA PHE A 20 -22.80 0.41 -6.07
C PHE A 20 -22.88 -0.81 -5.16
N ALA A 21 -23.50 -1.89 -5.61
CA ALA A 21 -23.56 -3.12 -4.86
C ALA A 21 -22.11 -3.52 -4.48
N PRO A 22 -21.85 -3.87 -3.21
CA PRO A 22 -20.50 -4.19 -2.78
C PRO A 22 -19.94 -5.32 -3.65
N ILE A 23 -18.73 -5.12 -4.15
CA ILE A 23 -18.05 -6.08 -5.02
C ILE A 23 -17.85 -7.38 -4.23
N PRO A 24 -18.32 -8.54 -4.70
CA PRO A 24 -18.19 -9.79 -3.98
C PRO A 24 -16.72 -10.16 -3.74
N LEU A 25 -16.42 -10.66 -2.54
CA LEU A 25 -15.04 -11.01 -2.15
C LEU A 25 -14.42 -12.05 -3.09
N TRP A 26 -15.19 -13.03 -3.59
CA TRP A 26 -14.66 -14.03 -4.53
C TRP A 26 -14.06 -13.41 -5.81
N ARG A 27 -14.64 -12.30 -6.34
CA ARG A 27 -14.06 -11.59 -7.50
C ARG A 27 -12.73 -10.94 -7.15
N GLN A 28 -12.64 -10.35 -5.97
CA GLN A 28 -11.40 -9.73 -5.50
C GLN A 28 -10.33 -10.80 -5.27
N LEU A 29 -10.68 -11.95 -4.69
CA LEU A 29 -9.76 -13.08 -4.48
C LEU A 29 -9.22 -13.64 -5.81
N GLN A 30 -10.06 -13.77 -6.84
CA GLN A 30 -9.61 -14.20 -8.18
C GLN A 30 -8.61 -13.21 -8.79
N ALA A 31 -8.93 -11.92 -8.75
CA ALA A 31 -8.04 -10.89 -9.28
C ALA A 31 -6.73 -10.83 -8.47
N THR A 32 -6.80 -10.97 -7.14
CA THR A 32 -5.63 -11.04 -6.27
C THR A 32 -4.75 -12.26 -6.61
N ALA A 33 -5.36 -13.42 -6.90
CA ALA A 33 -4.63 -14.61 -7.31
C ALA A 33 -3.89 -14.40 -8.65
N THR A 34 -4.52 -13.74 -9.60
CA THR A 34 -3.87 -13.38 -10.88
C THR A 34 -2.68 -12.44 -10.66
N VAL A 35 -2.84 -11.42 -9.82
CA VAL A 35 -1.74 -10.49 -9.45
C VAL A 35 -0.61 -11.24 -8.74
N LEU A 36 -0.92 -12.12 -7.77
CA LEU A 36 0.10 -12.89 -7.06
C LEU A 36 0.89 -13.83 -7.98
N VAL A 37 0.22 -14.47 -8.93
CA VAL A 37 0.89 -15.29 -9.96
C VAL A 37 1.85 -14.44 -10.79
N ALA A 38 1.43 -13.26 -11.23
CA ALA A 38 2.26 -12.33 -11.99
C ALA A 38 3.49 -11.84 -11.19
N ILE A 39 3.30 -11.52 -9.91
CA ILE A 39 4.40 -11.13 -9.01
C ILE A 39 5.40 -12.28 -8.85
N ARG A 40 4.93 -13.50 -8.63
CA ARG A 40 5.79 -14.69 -8.53
C ARG A 40 6.53 -15.02 -9.83
N ALA A 41 5.98 -14.59 -10.97
CA ALA A 41 6.63 -14.67 -12.28
C ALA A 41 7.64 -13.52 -12.54
N GLY A 42 7.89 -12.64 -11.55
CA GLY A 42 8.87 -11.55 -11.61
C GLY A 42 8.31 -10.19 -12.02
N GLN A 43 6.99 -10.05 -12.20
CA GLN A 43 6.38 -8.76 -12.47
C GLN A 43 6.33 -7.89 -11.21
N SER A 44 6.52 -6.58 -11.34
CA SER A 44 6.33 -5.68 -10.20
C SER A 44 4.86 -5.66 -9.75
N ALA A 45 4.60 -5.51 -8.44
CA ALA A 45 3.25 -5.41 -7.91
C ALA A 45 2.47 -4.26 -8.56
N THR A 46 3.12 -3.11 -8.80
CA THR A 46 2.51 -1.96 -9.48
C THR A 46 2.06 -2.31 -10.89
N THR A 47 2.92 -2.96 -11.68
CA THR A 47 2.59 -3.37 -13.06
C THR A 47 1.46 -4.39 -13.07
N ALA A 48 1.50 -5.38 -12.18
CA ALA A 48 0.45 -6.39 -12.09
C ALA A 48 -0.91 -5.80 -11.66
N LEU A 49 -0.91 -4.83 -10.73
CA LEU A 49 -2.12 -4.12 -10.29
C LEU A 49 -2.71 -3.20 -11.37
N ASN A 50 -1.89 -2.65 -12.27
CA ASN A 50 -2.39 -1.83 -13.38
C ASN A 50 -3.28 -2.63 -14.35
N GLY A 51 -3.08 -3.94 -14.46
CA GLY A 51 -3.92 -4.85 -15.25
C GLY A 51 -5.28 -5.19 -14.62
N VAL A 52 -5.52 -4.79 -13.36
CA VAL A 52 -6.78 -5.05 -12.66
C VAL A 52 -7.84 -4.02 -13.06
N GLU A 53 -9.07 -4.49 -13.28
CA GLU A 53 -10.24 -3.64 -13.53
C GLU A 53 -10.32 -2.51 -12.51
N THR A 54 -10.57 -1.28 -12.96
CA THR A 54 -10.51 -0.07 -12.12
C THR A 54 -11.43 -0.16 -10.89
N SER A 55 -12.61 -0.74 -11.06
CA SER A 55 -13.59 -0.93 -9.98
C SER A 55 -13.09 -1.89 -8.87
N LEU A 56 -12.30 -2.91 -9.23
CA LEU A 56 -11.74 -3.91 -8.31
C LEU A 56 -10.42 -3.45 -7.67
N ARG A 57 -9.71 -2.54 -8.33
CA ARG A 57 -8.32 -2.21 -8.00
C ARG A 57 -8.09 -1.81 -6.54
N PRO A 58 -8.90 -0.96 -5.88
CA PRO A 58 -8.66 -0.60 -4.49
C PRO A 58 -8.70 -1.80 -3.53
N GLY A 59 -9.72 -2.66 -3.65
CA GLY A 59 -9.85 -3.85 -2.83
C GLY A 59 -8.76 -4.89 -3.12
N VAL A 60 -8.45 -5.13 -4.40
CA VAL A 60 -7.38 -6.05 -4.80
C VAL A 60 -6.01 -5.55 -4.32
N GLN A 61 -5.75 -4.26 -4.40
CA GLN A 61 -4.51 -3.66 -3.89
C GLN A 61 -4.37 -3.87 -2.38
N ALA A 62 -5.42 -3.64 -1.61
CA ALA A 62 -5.42 -3.88 -0.17
C ALA A 62 -5.15 -5.35 0.16
N LEU A 63 -5.82 -6.29 -0.55
CA LEU A 63 -5.60 -7.72 -0.40
C LEU A 63 -4.17 -8.13 -0.77
N VAL A 64 -3.65 -7.68 -1.91
CA VAL A 64 -2.28 -7.99 -2.37
C VAL A 64 -1.25 -7.57 -1.34
N PHE A 65 -1.31 -6.33 -0.85
CA PHE A 65 -0.33 -5.86 0.13
C PHE A 65 -0.48 -6.56 1.49
N HIS A 66 -1.70 -6.90 1.91
CA HIS A 66 -1.90 -7.70 3.10
C HIS A 66 -1.29 -9.10 2.95
N VAL A 67 -1.59 -9.78 1.85
CA VAL A 67 -1.07 -11.13 1.54
C VAL A 67 0.45 -11.13 1.46
N LEU A 68 1.07 -10.15 0.79
CA LEU A 68 2.52 -10.06 0.67
C LEU A 68 3.22 -9.93 2.03
N ARG A 69 2.59 -9.26 3.02
CA ARG A 69 3.13 -9.16 4.39
C ARG A 69 3.04 -10.45 5.20
N GLY A 70 2.26 -11.44 4.76
CA GLY A 70 2.13 -12.75 5.41
C GLY A 70 2.45 -13.93 4.50
N LEU A 71 2.99 -13.69 3.30
CA LEU A 71 3.13 -14.71 2.26
C LEU A 71 4.05 -15.86 2.67
N GLY A 72 5.15 -15.56 3.35
CA GLY A 72 6.10 -16.58 3.81
C GLY A 72 5.46 -17.62 4.73
N GLN A 73 4.62 -17.18 5.66
CA GLN A 73 3.87 -18.06 6.55
C GLN A 73 2.78 -18.83 5.79
N ALA A 74 2.03 -18.16 4.89
CA ALA A 74 1.01 -18.81 4.07
C ALA A 74 1.60 -19.92 3.19
N GLU A 75 2.77 -19.68 2.61
CA GLU A 75 3.49 -20.71 1.82
C GLU A 75 4.00 -21.87 2.67
N ALA A 76 4.46 -21.61 3.89
CA ALA A 76 4.84 -22.66 4.83
C ALA A 76 3.63 -23.52 5.23
N LEU A 77 2.51 -22.90 5.58
CA LEU A 77 1.24 -23.58 5.86
C LEU A 77 0.77 -24.42 4.66
N ARG A 78 0.82 -23.85 3.46
CA ARG A 78 0.46 -24.56 2.23
C ARG A 78 1.33 -25.82 2.05
N ARG A 79 2.63 -25.77 2.32
CA ARG A 79 3.51 -26.98 2.27
C ARG A 79 3.09 -28.07 3.26
N LYS A 80 2.57 -27.69 4.44
CA LYS A 80 2.04 -28.67 5.41
C LYS A 80 0.69 -29.24 5.02
N LEU A 81 -0.11 -28.45 4.29
CA LEU A 81 -1.46 -28.86 3.84
C LEU A 81 -1.44 -29.66 2.54
N ALA A 82 -0.47 -29.41 1.67
CA ALA A 82 -0.36 -30.02 0.35
C ALA A 82 1.03 -30.63 0.14
N ASN A 83 1.09 -31.95 -0.03
CA ASN A 83 2.35 -32.68 -0.23
C ASN A 83 3.06 -32.32 -1.56
N ARG A 84 2.30 -31.85 -2.56
CA ARG A 84 2.82 -31.37 -3.84
C ARG A 84 2.35 -29.95 -4.07
N THR A 85 3.20 -29.13 -4.68
CA THR A 85 2.83 -27.78 -5.07
C THR A 85 1.70 -27.82 -6.11
N PRO A 86 0.55 -27.20 -5.83
CA PRO A 86 -0.53 -27.09 -6.80
C PRO A 86 -0.13 -26.25 -8.02
N PRO A 87 -0.89 -26.29 -9.12
CA PRO A 87 -0.72 -25.37 -10.23
C PRO A 87 -0.75 -23.90 -9.76
N PRO A 88 0.01 -22.98 -10.39
CA PRO A 88 0.20 -21.62 -9.90
C PRO A 88 -1.07 -20.84 -9.52
N PRO A 89 -2.19 -20.90 -10.29
CA PRO A 89 -3.42 -20.22 -9.90
C PRO A 89 -4.08 -20.80 -8.63
N VAL A 90 -4.00 -22.11 -8.45
CA VAL A 90 -4.55 -22.84 -7.29
C VAL A 90 -3.70 -22.56 -6.06
N ASP A 91 -2.37 -22.61 -6.21
CA ASP A 91 -1.41 -22.29 -5.15
C ASP A 91 -1.55 -20.86 -4.68
N ALA A 92 -1.68 -19.92 -5.61
CA ALA A 92 -1.89 -18.51 -5.29
C ALA A 92 -3.18 -18.29 -4.50
N LEU A 93 -4.30 -18.84 -4.96
CA LEU A 93 -5.59 -18.68 -4.28
C LEU A 93 -5.58 -19.32 -2.89
N LEU A 94 -4.95 -20.50 -2.74
CA LEU A 94 -4.80 -21.14 -1.44
C LEU A 94 -3.91 -20.32 -0.48
N CYS A 95 -2.77 -19.82 -0.94
CA CYS A 95 -1.90 -18.96 -0.13
C CYS A 95 -2.58 -17.65 0.28
N ILE A 96 -3.40 -17.05 -0.60
CA ILE A 96 -4.18 -15.85 -0.28
C ILE A 96 -5.17 -16.15 0.86
N ALA A 97 -5.94 -17.22 0.73
CA ALA A 97 -6.90 -17.59 1.76
C ALA A 97 -6.22 -17.91 3.11
N LEU A 98 -5.06 -18.58 3.08
CA LEU A 98 -4.26 -18.85 4.29
C LEU A 98 -3.72 -17.56 4.90
N ALA A 99 -3.21 -16.61 4.09
CA ALA A 99 -2.71 -15.34 4.57
C ALA A 99 -3.80 -14.44 5.20
N LEU A 100 -5.03 -14.56 4.73
CA LEU A 100 -6.19 -13.83 5.27
C LEU A 100 -6.81 -14.53 6.49
N GLY A 101 -6.68 -15.85 6.61
CA GLY A 101 -7.36 -16.67 7.62
C GLY A 101 -6.53 -17.07 8.84
N TRP A 102 -5.25 -16.69 8.91
CA TRP A 102 -4.39 -17.16 10.00
C TRP A 102 -4.58 -16.38 11.33
N ARG A 103 -5.17 -15.20 11.30
CA ARG A 103 -5.54 -14.43 12.50
C ARG A 103 -6.97 -14.75 12.93
N GLU A 104 -7.21 -14.85 14.24
CA GLU A 104 -8.55 -15.10 14.79
C GLU A 104 -9.35 -13.83 15.02
N GLU A 105 -8.66 -12.74 15.33
CA GLU A 105 -9.29 -11.48 15.70
C GLU A 105 -8.73 -10.33 14.86
N ARG A 106 -9.50 -9.27 14.79
CA ARG A 106 -9.08 -8.02 14.19
C ARG A 106 -7.98 -7.42 15.06
N GLY A 107 -6.75 -7.41 14.57
CA GLY A 107 -5.64 -6.75 15.28
C GLY A 107 -5.78 -5.22 15.27
N ASP A 108 -5.17 -4.54 16.23
CA ASP A 108 -5.13 -3.07 16.32
C ASP A 108 -4.32 -2.43 15.17
N ASP A 109 -3.64 -3.24 14.36
CA ASP A 109 -2.81 -2.83 13.23
C ASP A 109 -3.58 -2.45 11.95
N GLY A 110 -4.92 -2.36 12.02
CA GLY A 110 -5.78 -2.04 10.87
C GLY A 110 -5.80 -3.12 9.77
N GLY A 111 -5.31 -4.33 10.07
CA GLY A 111 -5.25 -5.44 9.13
C GLY A 111 -6.64 -5.91 8.67
N LEU A 112 -6.71 -6.49 7.46
CA LEU A 112 -7.93 -7.09 6.94
C LEU A 112 -8.30 -8.32 7.77
N PHE A 113 -9.54 -8.37 8.22
CA PHE A 113 -10.10 -9.51 8.93
C PHE A 113 -11.38 -9.98 8.23
N TYR A 114 -11.47 -11.29 8.03
CA TYR A 114 -12.65 -11.97 7.48
C TYR A 114 -13.07 -13.10 8.40
N ASP A 115 -14.37 -13.26 8.57
CA ASP A 115 -14.90 -14.45 9.23
C ASP A 115 -14.37 -15.72 8.53
N PRO A 116 -13.82 -16.70 9.28
CA PRO A 116 -13.17 -17.87 8.70
C PRO A 116 -14.05 -18.67 7.76
N PHE A 117 -15.34 -18.85 8.09
CA PHE A 117 -16.27 -19.62 7.26
C PHE A 117 -16.61 -18.86 5.98
N THR A 118 -16.85 -17.54 6.09
CA THR A 118 -17.06 -16.66 4.95
C THR A 118 -15.85 -16.66 4.02
N LEU A 119 -14.64 -16.59 4.56
CA LEU A 119 -13.41 -16.63 3.76
C LEU A 119 -13.27 -17.95 3.00
N VAL A 120 -13.53 -19.09 3.65
CA VAL A 120 -13.49 -20.40 2.99
C VAL A 120 -14.52 -20.49 1.87
N ASP A 121 -15.77 -20.07 2.13
CA ASP A 121 -16.83 -20.07 1.13
C ASP A 121 -16.44 -19.22 -0.08
N GLN A 122 -16.00 -18.01 0.13
CA GLN A 122 -15.63 -17.09 -0.93
C GLN A 122 -14.37 -17.54 -1.71
N ALA A 123 -13.41 -18.18 -1.06
CA ALA A 123 -12.25 -18.77 -1.73
C ALA A 123 -12.65 -19.97 -2.61
N VAL A 124 -13.55 -20.82 -2.13
CA VAL A 124 -14.09 -21.96 -2.90
C VAL A 124 -14.96 -21.47 -4.07
N GLU A 125 -15.76 -20.44 -3.86
CA GLU A 125 -16.55 -19.82 -4.92
C GLU A 125 -15.64 -19.18 -5.99
N ALA A 126 -14.58 -18.49 -5.59
CA ALA A 126 -13.55 -18.00 -6.49
C ALA A 126 -12.93 -19.14 -7.32
N ALA A 127 -12.62 -20.27 -6.68
CA ALA A 127 -12.06 -21.43 -7.37
C ALA A 127 -13.04 -22.03 -8.39
N LYS A 128 -14.32 -22.18 -8.04
CA LYS A 128 -15.35 -22.75 -8.92
C LYS A 128 -15.61 -21.92 -10.18
N ARG A 129 -15.52 -20.59 -10.05
CA ARG A 129 -15.82 -19.64 -11.14
C ARG A 129 -14.66 -19.41 -12.10
N ASN A 130 -13.46 -19.88 -11.80
CA ASN A 130 -12.30 -19.75 -12.67
C ASN A 130 -11.97 -21.11 -13.31
N PRO A 131 -11.97 -21.25 -14.65
CA PRO A 131 -11.64 -22.50 -15.33
C PRO A 131 -10.29 -23.09 -14.92
N ALA A 132 -9.29 -22.25 -14.62
CA ALA A 132 -7.96 -22.71 -14.24
C ALA A 132 -7.90 -23.33 -12.82
N THR A 133 -8.86 -23.02 -11.96
CA THR A 133 -8.89 -23.52 -10.56
C THR A 133 -10.08 -24.43 -10.28
N ARG A 134 -11.12 -24.39 -11.13
CA ARG A 134 -12.35 -25.18 -10.97
C ARG A 134 -12.12 -26.68 -10.71
N PRO A 135 -11.23 -27.39 -11.45
CA PRO A 135 -11.01 -28.80 -11.22
C PRO A 135 -10.48 -29.12 -9.81
N GLN A 136 -9.88 -28.13 -9.14
CA GLN A 136 -9.26 -28.28 -7.82
C GLN A 136 -10.02 -27.52 -6.70
N ALA A 137 -11.24 -27.07 -6.94
CA ALA A 137 -12.04 -26.37 -5.94
C ALA A 137 -12.29 -27.22 -4.68
N SER A 138 -12.54 -28.53 -4.84
CA SER A 138 -12.69 -29.47 -3.72
C SER A 138 -11.40 -29.64 -2.92
N PHE A 139 -10.24 -29.64 -3.58
CA PHE A 139 -8.94 -29.68 -2.92
C PHE A 139 -8.69 -28.41 -2.09
N ILE A 140 -8.95 -27.23 -2.65
CA ILE A 140 -8.85 -25.94 -1.92
C ILE A 140 -9.74 -25.97 -0.67
N ASN A 141 -11.02 -26.39 -0.82
CA ASN A 141 -11.95 -26.53 0.29
C ASN A 141 -11.42 -27.48 1.38
N ALA A 142 -10.89 -28.64 1.00
CA ALA A 142 -10.33 -29.62 1.93
C ALA A 142 -9.13 -29.04 2.71
N CYS A 143 -8.21 -28.36 2.03
CA CYS A 143 -7.04 -27.71 2.64
C CYS A 143 -7.47 -26.63 3.64
N LEU A 144 -8.39 -25.73 3.25
CA LEU A 144 -8.82 -24.63 4.11
C LEU A 144 -9.61 -25.14 5.33
N ARG A 145 -10.50 -26.14 5.15
CA ARG A 145 -11.19 -26.79 6.29
C ARG A 145 -10.24 -27.52 7.23
N ARG A 146 -9.21 -28.18 6.69
CA ARG A 146 -8.16 -28.79 7.51
C ARG A 146 -7.40 -27.74 8.27
N PHE A 147 -7.04 -26.62 7.63
CA PHE A 147 -6.37 -25.51 8.28
C PHE A 147 -7.20 -24.98 9.47
N LEU A 148 -8.49 -24.75 9.30
CA LEU A 148 -9.35 -24.27 10.40
C LEU A 148 -9.44 -25.26 11.58
N ARG A 149 -9.43 -26.57 11.33
CA ARG A 149 -9.46 -27.58 12.39
C ARG A 149 -8.15 -27.75 13.13
N GLU A 150 -7.02 -27.61 12.43
CA GLU A 150 -5.67 -27.94 12.92
C GLU A 150 -4.80 -26.70 13.03
N ARG A 151 -5.42 -25.52 13.10
CA ARG A 151 -4.77 -24.21 12.93
C ARG A 151 -3.57 -24.04 13.86
N ASP A 152 -3.74 -24.18 15.17
CA ASP A 152 -2.69 -23.92 16.14
C ASP A 152 -1.51 -24.87 15.96
N ALA A 153 -1.79 -26.15 15.76
CA ALA A 153 -0.75 -27.16 15.48
C ALA A 153 0.00 -26.86 14.18
N LEU A 154 -0.70 -26.38 13.13
CA LEU A 154 -0.07 -26.04 11.87
C LEU A 154 0.77 -24.75 11.99
N LEU A 155 0.30 -23.75 12.74
CA LEU A 155 1.05 -22.53 13.02
C LEU A 155 2.31 -22.84 13.83
N GLU A 156 2.21 -23.67 14.87
CA GLU A 156 3.36 -24.12 15.66
C GLU A 156 4.37 -24.90 14.79
N ALA A 157 3.89 -25.77 13.91
CA ALA A 157 4.74 -26.57 13.03
C ALA A 157 5.54 -25.74 12.01
N VAL A 158 5.17 -24.49 11.74
CA VAL A 158 5.88 -23.57 10.83
C VAL A 158 6.60 -22.43 11.55
N ALA A 159 6.37 -22.22 12.85
CA ALA A 159 6.92 -21.11 13.61
C ALA A 159 8.46 -21.07 13.65
N GLY A 160 9.13 -22.24 13.51
CA GLY A 160 10.60 -22.34 13.43
C GLY A 160 11.19 -22.08 12.04
N GLU A 161 10.36 -21.95 10.99
CA GLU A 161 10.85 -21.71 9.63
C GLU A 161 11.19 -20.21 9.45
N PRO A 162 12.45 -19.84 9.13
CA PRO A 162 12.83 -18.41 9.06
C PRO A 162 11.98 -17.59 8.07
N MET A 163 11.63 -18.17 6.92
CA MET A 163 10.81 -17.47 5.93
C MET A 163 9.35 -17.32 6.37
N ALA A 164 8.82 -18.25 7.17
CA ALA A 164 7.49 -18.13 7.74
C ALA A 164 7.45 -17.08 8.86
N THR A 165 8.48 -17.05 9.71
CA THR A 165 8.57 -16.12 10.85
C THR A 165 8.82 -14.68 10.41
N TRP A 166 9.76 -14.50 9.47
CA TRP A 166 10.25 -13.17 9.11
C TRP A 166 9.69 -12.65 7.77
N ASN A 167 9.02 -13.49 6.99
CA ASN A 167 8.43 -13.15 5.68
C ASN A 167 9.42 -12.55 4.67
N HIS A 168 10.68 -12.94 4.76
CA HIS A 168 11.75 -12.49 3.88
C HIS A 168 12.55 -13.68 3.34
N PRO A 169 13.18 -13.57 2.15
CA PRO A 169 14.07 -14.59 1.63
C PRO A 169 15.23 -14.86 2.59
N ARG A 170 15.67 -16.11 2.68
CA ARG A 170 16.74 -16.52 3.61
C ARG A 170 18.02 -15.71 3.42
N TRP A 171 18.42 -15.45 2.17
CA TRP A 171 19.62 -14.66 1.88
C TRP A 171 19.56 -13.24 2.46
N TRP A 172 18.35 -12.63 2.46
CA TRP A 172 18.13 -11.29 3.03
C TRP A 172 18.21 -11.31 4.56
N ILE A 173 17.58 -12.33 5.18
CA ILE A 173 17.65 -12.53 6.62
C ILE A 173 19.11 -12.70 7.07
N ASP A 174 19.87 -13.56 6.37
CA ASP A 174 21.27 -13.85 6.70
C ASP A 174 22.15 -12.60 6.49
N ARG A 175 21.91 -11.82 5.44
CA ARG A 175 22.60 -10.56 5.19
C ARG A 175 22.33 -9.53 6.29
N LEU A 176 21.08 -9.34 6.68
CA LEU A 176 20.73 -8.43 7.78
C LEU A 176 21.32 -8.86 9.12
N ARG A 177 21.40 -10.16 9.39
CA ARG A 177 22.05 -10.67 10.60
C ARG A 177 23.54 -10.30 10.64
N GLN A 178 24.21 -10.34 9.50
CA GLN A 178 25.61 -9.97 9.36
C GLN A 178 25.82 -8.47 9.50
N ASP A 179 25.05 -7.66 8.77
CA ASP A 179 25.25 -6.21 8.67
C ASP A 179 24.68 -5.47 9.90
N HIS A 180 23.61 -6.00 10.51
CA HIS A 180 22.89 -5.40 11.65
C HIS A 180 22.62 -6.40 12.78
N PRO A 181 23.63 -6.99 13.42
CA PRO A 181 23.50 -8.13 14.34
C PRO A 181 22.58 -7.85 15.54
N ARG A 182 22.49 -6.58 15.97
CA ARG A 182 21.62 -6.18 17.09
C ARG A 182 20.20 -5.80 16.68
N ARG A 183 19.95 -5.43 15.41
CA ARG A 183 18.70 -4.82 14.95
C ARG A 183 18.01 -5.55 13.81
N TRP A 184 18.57 -6.64 13.32
CA TRP A 184 18.04 -7.34 12.15
C TRP A 184 16.58 -7.79 12.34
N ARG A 185 16.17 -8.16 13.58
CA ARG A 185 14.79 -8.55 13.88
C ARG A 185 13.83 -7.36 13.76
N ASP A 186 14.21 -6.22 14.36
CA ASP A 186 13.41 -4.99 14.32
C ASP A 186 13.23 -4.51 12.87
N ILE A 187 14.29 -4.61 12.06
CA ILE A 187 14.26 -4.23 10.64
C ILE A 187 13.28 -5.12 9.87
N LEU A 188 13.37 -6.45 10.01
CA LEU A 188 12.47 -7.38 9.34
C LEU A 188 11.01 -7.21 9.80
N GLN A 189 10.80 -6.96 11.07
CA GLN A 189 9.48 -6.71 11.64
C GLN A 189 8.89 -5.40 11.11
N ALA A 190 9.66 -4.31 11.09
CA ALA A 190 9.25 -3.03 10.53
C ALA A 190 8.87 -3.15 9.03
N ASN A 191 9.62 -3.94 8.25
CA ASN A 191 9.30 -4.17 6.84
C ASN A 191 7.94 -4.88 6.61
N ASN A 192 7.45 -5.63 7.60
CA ASN A 192 6.17 -6.34 7.54
C ASN A 192 5.00 -5.56 8.14
N THR A 193 5.24 -4.38 8.71
CA THR A 193 4.17 -3.49 9.20
C THR A 193 3.54 -2.70 8.08
N HIS A 194 2.39 -2.09 8.35
CA HIS A 194 1.80 -1.13 7.43
C HIS A 194 2.71 0.11 7.35
N ALA A 195 3.07 0.51 6.13
CA ALA A 195 3.90 1.70 5.97
C ALA A 195 3.13 2.93 6.48
N PRO A 196 3.72 3.74 7.37
CA PRO A 196 3.10 4.98 7.80
C PRO A 196 3.02 5.96 6.62
N MET A 197 1.98 6.78 6.58
CA MET A 197 1.85 7.80 5.56
C MET A 197 2.60 9.06 5.98
N ALA A 198 3.71 9.33 5.30
CA ALA A 198 4.50 10.53 5.52
C ALA A 198 4.25 11.55 4.40
N LEU A 199 4.04 12.79 4.80
CA LEU A 199 3.93 13.95 3.93
C LEU A 199 5.20 14.79 4.04
N ARG A 200 5.64 15.36 2.91
CA ARG A 200 6.66 16.41 2.86
C ARG A 200 5.96 17.74 2.63
N VAL A 201 6.24 18.70 3.47
CA VAL A 201 5.72 20.07 3.35
C VAL A 201 6.55 20.83 2.31
N ASN A 202 5.89 21.51 1.38
CA ASN A 202 6.51 22.47 0.47
C ASN A 202 6.76 23.77 1.21
N VAL A 203 8.01 23.98 1.63
CA VAL A 203 8.41 25.13 2.45
C VAL A 203 8.30 26.48 1.74
N GLN A 204 8.17 26.49 0.43
CA GLN A 204 7.89 27.71 -0.34
C GLN A 204 6.42 28.18 -0.19
N LYS A 205 5.51 27.28 0.18
CA LYS A 205 4.08 27.57 0.29
C LYS A 205 3.59 27.65 1.74
N VAL A 206 4.10 26.78 2.61
CA VAL A 206 3.63 26.70 4.00
C VAL A 206 4.75 26.16 4.90
N SER A 207 4.83 26.59 6.13
CA SER A 207 5.75 25.99 7.10
C SER A 207 5.17 24.71 7.71
N GLN A 208 6.05 23.79 8.15
CA GLN A 208 5.64 22.56 8.84
C GLN A 208 4.68 22.82 10.01
N ALA A 209 4.99 23.84 10.83
CA ALA A 209 4.18 24.21 11.99
C ALA A 209 2.80 24.76 11.60
N GLN A 210 2.71 25.53 10.51
CA GLN A 210 1.41 26.00 9.99
C GLN A 210 0.58 24.84 9.45
N TYR A 211 1.19 23.94 8.71
CA TYR A 211 0.48 22.82 8.14
C TYR A 211 -0.01 21.82 9.21
N LEU A 212 0.76 21.60 10.30
CA LEU A 212 0.30 20.83 11.45
C LEU A 212 -0.96 21.45 12.09
N ARG A 213 -1.02 22.77 12.22
CA ARG A 213 -2.24 23.46 12.71
C ARG A 213 -3.44 23.28 11.77
N THR A 214 -3.19 23.23 10.45
CA THR A 214 -4.25 22.96 9.47
C THR A 214 -4.81 21.54 9.64
N LEU A 215 -3.94 20.54 9.86
CA LEU A 215 -4.37 19.17 10.12
C LEU A 215 -5.16 19.06 11.43
N ASP A 216 -4.67 19.66 12.50
CA ASP A 216 -5.32 19.69 13.81
C ASP A 216 -6.73 20.32 13.74
N ALA A 217 -6.88 21.46 13.06
CA ALA A 217 -8.18 22.11 12.84
C ALA A 217 -9.18 21.22 12.05
N MET A 218 -8.69 20.22 11.32
CA MET A 218 -9.51 19.25 10.59
C MET A 218 -9.64 17.89 11.31
N ASN A 219 -9.20 17.81 12.57
CA ASN A 219 -9.16 16.59 13.38
C ASN A 219 -8.37 15.46 12.69
N ILE A 220 -7.26 15.80 12.06
CA ILE A 220 -6.32 14.85 11.47
C ILE A 220 -5.11 14.73 12.38
N GLU A 221 -5.01 13.63 13.10
CA GLU A 221 -3.87 13.36 13.98
C GLU A 221 -2.60 13.17 13.18
N ALA A 222 -1.56 13.91 13.56
CA ALA A 222 -0.28 13.90 12.87
C ALA A 222 0.85 14.40 13.78
N MET A 223 2.07 13.94 13.49
CA MET A 223 3.27 14.39 14.21
C MET A 223 4.36 14.86 13.23
N PRO A 224 5.21 15.83 13.64
CA PRO A 224 6.35 16.24 12.83
C PRO A 224 7.41 15.16 12.77
N VAL A 225 8.06 15.00 11.62
CA VAL A 225 9.20 14.14 11.42
C VAL A 225 10.28 14.84 10.58
N GLY A 226 11.49 14.98 11.12
CA GLY A 226 12.54 15.77 10.48
C GLY A 226 12.13 17.24 10.31
N ALA A 227 12.80 17.92 9.38
CA ALA A 227 12.60 19.37 9.17
C ALA A 227 11.38 19.69 8.27
N PHE A 228 10.98 18.77 7.41
CA PHE A 228 9.98 19.00 6.36
C PHE A 228 8.83 18.00 6.41
N GLY A 229 8.97 16.95 7.20
CA GLY A 229 8.04 15.80 7.17
C GLY A 229 6.96 15.89 8.23
N ILE A 230 5.82 15.31 7.90
CA ILE A 230 4.71 15.09 8.80
C ILE A 230 4.28 13.64 8.64
N LEU A 231 4.13 12.93 9.75
CA LEU A 231 3.62 11.56 9.79
C LEU A 231 2.16 11.58 10.20
N LEU A 232 1.29 11.05 9.35
CA LEU A 232 -0.12 10.89 9.68
C LEU A 232 -0.31 9.64 10.53
N ASP A 233 -1.17 9.72 11.54
CA ASP A 233 -1.58 8.56 12.34
C ASP A 233 -2.29 7.51 11.48
N GLN A 234 -3.15 7.96 10.57
CA GLN A 234 -3.86 7.10 9.63
C GLN A 234 -3.62 7.53 8.19
N ALA A 235 -3.32 6.55 7.32
CA ALA A 235 -3.22 6.81 5.89
C ALA A 235 -4.58 7.23 5.32
N ARG A 236 -4.56 8.20 4.38
CA ARG A 236 -5.75 8.77 3.73
C ARG A 236 -5.57 8.80 2.22
N PRO A 237 -6.67 8.76 1.44
CA PRO A 237 -6.63 9.09 0.03
C PRO A 237 -6.05 10.50 -0.17
N VAL A 238 -5.21 10.68 -1.18
CA VAL A 238 -4.50 11.96 -1.38
C VAL A 238 -5.42 13.14 -1.64
N GLN A 239 -6.62 12.89 -2.20
CA GLN A 239 -7.65 13.90 -2.41
C GLN A 239 -8.26 14.42 -1.10
N ASP A 240 -8.15 13.66 0.00
CA ASP A 240 -8.67 14.01 1.32
C ASP A 240 -7.60 14.70 2.20
N ILE A 241 -6.40 14.91 1.63
CA ILE A 241 -5.29 15.59 2.31
C ILE A 241 -5.41 17.10 2.01
N PRO A 242 -5.58 17.95 3.04
CA PRO A 242 -5.71 19.39 2.85
C PRO A 242 -4.51 19.99 2.09
N GLY A 243 -4.77 20.83 1.10
CA GLY A 243 -3.73 21.51 0.34
C GLY A 243 -2.86 20.63 -0.54
N PHE A 244 -3.19 19.33 -0.69
CA PHE A 244 -2.44 18.43 -1.60
C PHE A 244 -2.53 18.90 -3.04
N LEU A 245 -3.73 19.21 -3.51
CA LEU A 245 -3.95 19.71 -4.87
C LEU A 245 -3.31 21.07 -5.11
N ASP A 246 -3.21 21.90 -4.07
CA ASP A 246 -2.56 23.23 -4.10
C ASP A 246 -1.02 23.13 -4.00
N GLY A 247 -0.47 21.94 -3.93
CA GLY A 247 0.97 21.72 -3.85
C GLY A 247 1.60 22.12 -2.52
N GLN A 248 0.84 22.25 -1.43
CA GLN A 248 1.38 22.53 -0.10
C GLN A 248 2.13 21.33 0.49
N VAL A 249 1.77 20.12 0.06
CA VAL A 249 2.41 18.88 0.50
C VAL A 249 2.55 17.87 -0.62
N SER A 250 3.48 16.95 -0.43
CA SER A 250 3.67 15.75 -1.25
C SER A 250 3.72 14.51 -0.37
N VAL A 251 3.20 13.37 -0.86
CA VAL A 251 3.42 12.08 -0.20
C VAL A 251 4.85 11.62 -0.49
N GLN A 252 5.67 11.54 0.55
CA GLN A 252 7.04 11.07 0.42
C GLN A 252 7.50 10.45 1.74
N ASP A 253 8.13 9.28 1.66
CA ASP A 253 8.74 8.63 2.82
C ASP A 253 9.76 9.53 3.53
N ALA A 254 9.75 9.52 4.87
CA ALA A 254 10.59 10.40 5.69
C ALA A 254 12.11 10.18 5.44
N GLY A 255 12.52 8.94 5.19
CA GLY A 255 13.91 8.64 4.81
C GLY A 255 14.27 9.22 3.44
N ALA A 256 13.34 9.16 2.47
CA ALA A 256 13.55 9.76 1.15
C ALA A 256 13.63 11.30 1.19
N GLN A 257 13.01 11.94 2.18
CA GLN A 257 13.09 13.39 2.39
C GLN A 257 14.50 13.86 2.82
N MET A 258 15.35 12.96 3.30
CA MET A 258 16.71 13.32 3.69
C MET A 258 17.65 13.54 2.49
N ALA A 259 17.32 13.03 1.31
CA ALA A 259 18.21 13.06 0.15
C ALA A 259 18.56 14.49 -0.30
N ALA A 260 17.55 15.35 -0.48
CA ALA A 260 17.78 16.72 -0.94
C ALA A 260 18.56 17.58 0.09
N PRO A 261 18.21 17.59 1.40
CA PRO A 261 19.00 18.30 2.39
C PRO A 261 20.46 17.82 2.49
N LEU A 262 20.68 16.51 2.36
CA LEU A 262 22.04 15.95 2.40
C LEU A 262 22.87 16.37 1.19
N LEU A 263 22.25 16.36 0.00
CA LEU A 263 22.93 16.76 -1.24
C LEU A 263 23.28 18.25 -1.20
N LEU A 264 22.36 19.09 -0.75
CA LEU A 264 22.55 20.56 -0.75
C LEU A 264 23.37 21.06 0.45
N ARG A 265 23.72 20.18 1.38
CA ARG A 265 24.45 20.54 2.59
C ARG A 265 25.83 21.13 2.27
N GLY A 266 26.07 22.36 2.68
CA GLY A 266 27.36 23.05 2.49
C GLY A 266 27.59 23.60 1.09
N LEU A 267 26.59 23.52 0.19
CA LEU A 267 26.62 24.22 -1.08
C LEU A 267 26.14 25.66 -0.93
N ASP A 268 26.77 26.55 -1.69
CA ASP A 268 26.33 27.94 -1.81
C ASP A 268 25.20 28.01 -2.85
N LEU A 269 23.96 28.11 -2.37
CA LEU A 269 22.76 28.14 -3.23
C LEU A 269 22.61 29.45 -4.03
N SER A 270 23.45 30.49 -3.75
CA SER A 270 23.51 31.71 -4.55
C SER A 270 24.28 31.53 -5.87
N GLN A 271 25.05 30.46 -5.99
CA GLN A 271 25.81 30.14 -7.19
C GLN A 271 25.01 29.23 -8.14
N PRO A 272 25.30 29.28 -9.46
CA PRO A 272 24.69 28.34 -10.40
C PRO A 272 25.01 26.89 -10.04
N LEU A 273 23.99 26.09 -9.83
CA LEU A 273 24.09 24.65 -9.52
C LEU A 273 23.50 23.82 -10.63
N HIS A 274 24.23 22.78 -11.07
CA HIS A 274 23.73 21.76 -11.95
C HIS A 274 23.61 20.45 -11.18
N ILE A 275 22.39 19.95 -11.02
CA ILE A 275 22.07 18.75 -10.24
C ILE A 275 21.48 17.71 -11.18
N LEU A 276 21.94 16.48 -11.11
CA LEU A 276 21.36 15.33 -11.82
C LEU A 276 20.58 14.46 -10.82
N ASP A 277 19.28 14.28 -11.07
CA ASP A 277 18.46 13.22 -10.46
C ASP A 277 18.34 12.06 -11.48
N ALA A 278 19.17 11.03 -11.30
CA ALA A 278 19.36 9.95 -12.28
C ALA A 278 18.31 8.83 -12.18
N CYS A 279 17.43 8.85 -11.19
CA CYS A 279 16.28 7.95 -11.03
C CYS A 279 15.08 8.77 -10.54
N ALA A 280 14.66 9.74 -11.37
CA ALA A 280 13.85 10.86 -10.92
C ALA A 280 12.37 10.52 -10.71
N ALA A 281 11.81 9.68 -11.57
CA ALA A 281 10.36 9.44 -11.55
C ALA A 281 9.87 8.77 -10.24
N PRO A 282 8.75 9.23 -9.70
CA PRO A 282 7.79 10.22 -10.20
C PRO A 282 8.11 11.70 -9.88
N GLY A 283 9.35 12.08 -9.54
CA GLY A 283 9.76 13.47 -9.35
C GLY A 283 9.80 13.95 -7.89
N GLY A 284 9.61 13.07 -6.90
CA GLY A 284 9.53 13.47 -5.49
C GLY A 284 10.83 14.08 -4.94
N LYS A 285 12.00 13.56 -5.31
CA LYS A 285 13.31 14.14 -4.93
C LYS A 285 13.67 15.35 -5.77
N THR A 286 13.40 15.30 -7.08
CA THR A 286 13.54 16.44 -7.99
C THR A 286 12.78 17.67 -7.48
N ALA A 287 11.50 17.50 -7.13
CA ALA A 287 10.69 18.57 -6.58
C ALA A 287 11.25 19.10 -5.24
N HIS A 288 11.69 18.20 -4.34
CA HIS A 288 12.27 18.60 -3.07
C HIS A 288 13.56 19.41 -3.24
N LEU A 289 14.40 19.07 -4.22
CA LEU A 289 15.60 19.85 -4.57
C LEU A 289 15.21 21.27 -5.01
N LEU A 290 14.20 21.40 -5.89
CA LEU A 290 13.71 22.68 -6.36
C LEU A 290 13.04 23.49 -5.24
N GLU A 291 12.26 22.85 -4.35
CA GLU A 291 11.64 23.48 -3.19
C GLU A 291 12.69 24.08 -2.22
N LEU A 292 13.77 23.33 -1.96
CA LEU A 292 14.84 23.79 -1.05
C LEU A 292 15.78 24.81 -1.69
N ALA A 293 16.05 24.67 -2.98
CA ALA A 293 16.84 25.65 -3.71
C ALA A 293 16.15 27.03 -3.74
N GLY A 294 14.81 27.03 -3.83
CA GLY A 294 14.00 28.23 -3.84
C GLY A 294 13.98 28.95 -5.18
N ALA A 295 13.04 29.89 -5.33
CA ALA A 295 12.85 30.65 -6.58
C ALA A 295 14.04 31.55 -6.96
N GLN A 296 14.92 31.87 -6.02
CA GLN A 296 16.09 32.72 -6.24
C GLN A 296 17.36 31.93 -6.51
N ALA A 297 17.33 30.60 -6.37
CA ALA A 297 18.50 29.78 -6.65
C ALA A 297 18.67 29.58 -8.15
N HIS A 298 19.88 29.77 -8.65
CA HIS A 298 20.24 29.42 -10.02
C HIS A 298 20.46 27.89 -10.17
N ALA A 299 19.57 27.07 -9.54
CA ALA A 299 19.66 25.63 -9.56
C ALA A 299 18.95 25.06 -10.79
N HIS A 300 19.70 24.37 -11.64
CA HIS A 300 19.17 23.61 -12.76
C HIS A 300 19.20 22.11 -12.38
N VAL A 301 18.01 21.48 -12.34
CA VAL A 301 17.89 20.06 -12.06
C VAL A 301 17.58 19.30 -13.35
N THR A 302 18.48 18.41 -13.76
CA THR A 302 18.22 17.46 -14.86
C THR A 302 17.63 16.18 -14.26
N ALA A 303 16.38 15.89 -14.62
CA ALA A 303 15.69 14.68 -14.17
C ALA A 303 15.76 13.59 -15.26
N LEU A 304 16.30 12.43 -14.93
CA LEU A 304 16.47 11.29 -15.83
C LEU A 304 15.76 10.05 -15.24
N ASP A 305 14.95 9.36 -16.04
CA ASP A 305 14.40 8.04 -15.69
C ASP A 305 14.38 7.15 -16.93
N ILE A 306 14.46 5.84 -16.74
CA ILE A 306 14.47 4.85 -17.83
C ILE A 306 13.08 4.66 -18.44
N ASP A 307 12.02 4.97 -17.71
CA ASP A 307 10.63 4.73 -18.12
C ASP A 307 9.97 6.05 -18.59
N PRO A 308 9.72 6.23 -19.89
CA PRO A 308 9.14 7.46 -20.41
C PRO A 308 7.73 7.74 -19.88
N VAL A 309 6.93 6.72 -19.59
CA VAL A 309 5.59 6.89 -19.01
C VAL A 309 5.68 7.42 -17.58
N ARG A 310 6.71 6.99 -16.83
CA ARG A 310 6.97 7.52 -15.50
C ARG A 310 7.53 8.93 -15.53
N CYS A 311 8.26 9.32 -16.58
CA CYS A 311 8.75 10.69 -16.77
C CYS A 311 7.60 11.71 -16.85
N GLU A 312 6.48 11.36 -17.47
CA GLU A 312 5.29 12.23 -17.53
C GLU A 312 4.78 12.61 -16.13
N ARG A 313 4.93 11.73 -15.14
CA ARG A 313 4.55 12.00 -13.76
C ARG A 313 5.44 13.05 -13.07
N ILE A 314 6.68 13.21 -13.53
CA ILE A 314 7.56 14.27 -13.04
C ILE A 314 6.94 15.62 -13.39
N HIS A 315 6.55 15.84 -14.64
CA HIS A 315 5.90 17.08 -15.09
C HIS A 315 4.60 17.33 -14.32
N GLN A 316 3.71 16.34 -14.23
CA GLN A 316 2.45 16.45 -13.47
C GLN A 316 2.68 16.84 -12.01
N ASN A 317 3.71 16.29 -11.36
CA ASN A 317 4.04 16.65 -9.99
C ASN A 317 4.62 18.07 -9.89
N LEU A 318 5.49 18.46 -10.80
CA LEU A 318 6.06 19.82 -10.82
C LEU A 318 4.98 20.86 -11.09
N ASP A 319 4.07 20.63 -12.04
CA ASP A 319 2.94 21.51 -12.34
C ASP A 319 2.03 21.70 -11.14
N ARG A 320 1.75 20.63 -10.38
CA ARG A 320 0.95 20.71 -9.13
C ARG A 320 1.66 21.48 -8.03
N LEU A 321 2.96 21.39 -7.96
CA LEU A 321 3.77 22.02 -6.91
C LEU A 321 4.07 23.51 -7.19
N GLY A 322 4.04 23.92 -8.46
CA GLY A 322 4.23 25.30 -8.93
C GLY A 322 5.68 25.59 -9.25
#